data_99332b081ade56fa951cfc119abcf7d6
#
_entry.id   99332b081ade56fa951cfc119abcf7d6
#
_cell.length_a   1.000
_cell.length_b   1.000
_cell.length_c   1.000
_cell.angle_alpha   90.00
_cell.angle_beta   90.00
_cell.angle_gamma   90.00
#
_symmetry.space_group_name_H-M   'P 1'
#
loop_
_entity.id
_entity.type
_entity.pdbx_description
1 polymer ?
#
loop_
_entity_poly.entity_id
_entity_poly.type
_entity_poly.pdbx_seq_one_letter_code
_entity_poly.pdbx_strand_id
1 'polypeptide(L)'
;MKRILAVFAVLAVMSGAFAAQPKTMVYSVRGTDTLRADYYSVQAPSAPCVVFMFGGGFYSGSRASSSYTDYFEFLNEKGYGVFSIDYRLGLKALDGMSEKPSLGRMVGLLTGSVDMAVTDLYEATAFLLKHADELGVDADRILVCGSSAGAISVLTGQWGLARRRAEGILPTGFDYAGVISFAGAIYTVQGAPRHYAPSCPVMMFHGSADSNVPYRKLALGKIGFYGPQYLTKRMNRTEAPYYWCDFQDADHKIAVSPMNSNREQIAYFLENYVEKGARLQITENIRNLDQPAHKGKIGIMDYVRSNFGEQ
;
A
#
# COMPACT_ATOMS: atom_id res chain seq x y z
N MET A 1 42.20 -10.32 56.39
CA MET A 1 41.66 -9.48 55.29
C MET A 1 40.83 -10.39 54.38
N LYS A 2 39.51 -10.41 54.59
CA LYS A 2 38.56 -11.20 53.75
C LYS A 2 38.04 -10.31 52.65
N ARG A 3 38.29 -10.61 51.36
CA ARG A 3 37.74 -9.94 50.20
C ARG A 3 36.37 -10.51 49.90
N ILE A 4 35.32 -9.73 50.04
CA ILE A 4 33.95 -10.04 49.63
C ILE A 4 33.85 -9.71 48.13
N LEU A 5 33.69 -10.75 47.30
CA LEU A 5 33.33 -10.60 45.87
C LEU A 5 31.82 -10.40 45.81
N ALA A 6 31.37 -9.19 45.41
CA ALA A 6 29.97 -8.95 45.10
C ALA A 6 29.74 -9.36 43.64
N VAL A 7 28.95 -10.44 43.47
CA VAL A 7 28.48 -10.88 42.15
C VAL A 7 27.21 -10.09 41.85
N PHE A 8 27.26 -9.12 40.91
CA PHE A 8 26.10 -8.50 40.34
C PHE A 8 25.47 -9.43 39.30
N ALA A 9 24.39 -10.10 39.66
CA ALA A 9 23.55 -10.83 38.72
C ALA A 9 22.72 -9.76 37.91
N VAL A 10 23.06 -9.55 36.66
CA VAL A 10 22.25 -8.80 35.72
C VAL A 10 21.10 -9.73 35.31
N LEU A 11 19.92 -9.53 35.89
CA LEU A 11 18.69 -10.14 35.38
C LEU A 11 18.35 -9.46 34.06
N ALA A 12 18.68 -10.09 32.94
CA ALA A 12 18.10 -9.76 31.64
C ALA A 12 16.62 -10.19 31.69
N VAL A 13 15.74 -9.23 31.92
CA VAL A 13 14.31 -9.44 31.73
C VAL A 13 14.12 -9.55 30.21
N MET A 14 14.07 -10.78 29.70
CA MET A 14 13.53 -11.08 28.38
C MET A 14 12.02 -10.80 28.45
N SER A 15 11.62 -9.55 28.23
CA SER A 15 10.24 -9.23 27.90
C SER A 15 9.97 -9.84 26.53
N GLY A 16 9.42 -11.05 26.50
CA GLY A 16 8.76 -11.58 25.31
C GLY A 16 7.68 -10.56 24.94
N ALA A 17 7.90 -9.84 23.85
CA ALA A 17 6.88 -8.99 23.29
C ALA A 17 5.75 -9.91 22.82
N PHE A 18 4.74 -10.12 23.67
CA PHE A 18 3.42 -10.53 23.19
C PHE A 18 2.97 -9.41 22.27
N ALA A 19 2.79 -9.70 20.97
CA ALA A 19 2.17 -8.78 20.04
C ALA A 19 0.85 -8.32 20.68
N ALA A 20 0.78 -7.05 21.06
CA ALA A 20 -0.42 -6.51 21.69
C ALA A 20 -1.57 -6.67 20.70
N GLN A 21 -2.72 -7.18 21.16
CA GLN A 21 -3.91 -7.26 20.32
C GLN A 21 -4.22 -5.87 19.77
N PRO A 22 -4.53 -5.72 18.47
CA PRO A 22 -4.78 -4.42 17.90
C PRO A 22 -6.01 -3.75 18.53
N LYS A 23 -5.95 -2.44 18.69
CA LYS A 23 -7.12 -1.62 19.08
C LYS A 23 -7.99 -1.41 17.85
N THR A 24 -9.18 -2.00 17.82
CA THR A 24 -10.15 -1.79 16.73
C THR A 24 -10.96 -0.52 16.99
N MET A 25 -11.04 0.35 15.98
CA MET A 25 -11.77 1.62 16.02
C MET A 25 -12.66 1.77 14.78
N VAL A 26 -13.81 2.44 14.95
CA VAL A 26 -14.65 2.86 13.82
C VAL A 26 -14.16 4.22 13.34
N TYR A 27 -13.71 4.32 12.10
CA TYR A 27 -13.23 5.57 11.55
C TYR A 27 -14.24 6.28 10.64
N SER A 28 -15.19 5.53 10.05
CA SER A 28 -16.25 6.10 9.21
C SER A 28 -17.51 5.22 9.21
N VAL A 29 -18.67 5.86 9.01
CA VAL A 29 -19.96 5.18 8.77
C VAL A 29 -20.58 5.77 7.51
N ARG A 30 -20.85 4.92 6.52
CA ARG A 30 -21.37 5.29 5.21
C ARG A 30 -22.63 4.47 4.87
N GLY A 31 -23.78 5.03 5.14
CA GLY A 31 -25.06 4.30 5.02
C GLY A 31 -25.07 3.09 5.95
N THR A 32 -25.09 1.89 5.39
CA THR A 32 -25.02 0.61 6.12
C THR A 32 -23.60 0.16 6.42
N ASP A 33 -22.58 0.75 5.77
CA ASP A 33 -21.21 0.34 5.93
C ASP A 33 -20.59 0.98 7.17
N THR A 34 -20.07 0.15 8.07
CA THR A 34 -19.27 0.59 9.22
C THR A 34 -17.81 0.22 8.96
N LEU A 35 -16.99 1.22 8.67
CA LEU A 35 -15.58 1.04 8.35
C LEU A 35 -14.72 1.14 9.60
N ARG A 36 -13.92 0.11 9.84
CA ARG A 36 -13.07 -0.02 11.02
C ARG A 36 -11.61 -0.02 10.63
N ALA A 37 -10.77 0.31 11.59
CA ALA A 37 -9.33 0.14 11.53
C ALA A 37 -8.84 -0.64 12.75
N ASP A 38 -7.83 -1.47 12.54
CA ASP A 38 -7.09 -2.14 13.59
C ASP A 38 -5.73 -1.43 13.74
N TYR A 39 -5.51 -0.85 14.92
CA TYR A 39 -4.27 -0.15 15.23
C TYR A 39 -3.33 -1.05 16.04
N TYR A 40 -2.21 -1.40 15.41
CA TYR A 40 -1.08 -2.11 16.01
C TYR A 40 -0.07 -1.04 16.47
N SER A 41 -0.10 -0.75 17.77
CA SER A 41 0.73 0.31 18.35
C SER A 41 2.17 -0.15 18.62
N VAL A 42 3.07 0.81 18.70
CA VAL A 42 4.44 0.62 19.21
C VAL A 42 4.62 1.37 20.52
N GLN A 43 5.55 0.90 21.36
CA GLN A 43 5.86 1.50 22.67
C GLN A 43 6.83 2.68 22.50
N ALA A 44 6.41 3.69 21.72
CA ALA A 44 7.17 4.92 21.51
C ALA A 44 6.23 6.12 21.46
N PRO A 45 6.56 7.25 22.10
CA PRO A 45 5.78 8.47 21.93
C PRO A 45 6.02 9.02 20.51
N SER A 46 4.94 9.50 19.88
CA SER A 46 5.04 10.13 18.54
C SER A 46 5.71 9.25 17.49
N ALA A 47 5.22 8.01 17.33
CA ALA A 47 5.74 7.04 16.37
C ALA A 47 5.22 7.31 14.95
N PRO A 48 6.03 7.11 13.89
CA PRO A 48 5.51 7.07 12.53
C PRO A 48 4.46 5.97 12.40
N CYS A 49 3.50 6.16 11.48
CA CYS A 49 2.42 5.20 11.31
C CYS A 49 2.18 4.87 9.83
N VAL A 50 1.97 3.59 9.53
CA VAL A 50 1.64 3.08 8.20
C VAL A 50 0.14 2.81 8.13
N VAL A 51 -0.59 3.57 7.34
CA VAL A 51 -1.98 3.24 6.96
C VAL A 51 -1.92 2.15 5.90
N PHE A 52 -2.43 0.96 6.25
CA PHE A 52 -2.36 -0.22 5.39
C PHE A 52 -3.70 -0.56 4.76
N MET A 53 -3.69 -0.82 3.45
CA MET A 53 -4.85 -1.28 2.66
C MET A 53 -4.59 -2.68 2.10
N PHE A 54 -5.44 -3.63 2.44
CA PHE A 54 -5.34 -5.03 1.99
C PHE A 54 -5.67 -5.20 0.50
N GLY A 55 -5.26 -6.33 -0.07
CA GLY A 55 -5.63 -6.77 -1.42
C GLY A 55 -6.98 -7.47 -1.48
N GLY A 56 -7.41 -7.84 -2.67
CA GLY A 56 -8.65 -8.61 -2.88
C GLY A 56 -9.54 -8.06 -3.99
N GLY A 57 -8.96 -7.31 -4.95
CA GLY A 57 -9.65 -6.90 -6.18
C GLY A 57 -10.85 -5.98 -5.98
N PHE A 58 -10.92 -5.23 -4.88
CA PHE A 58 -12.10 -4.43 -4.49
C PHE A 58 -13.39 -5.26 -4.28
N TYR A 59 -13.24 -6.58 -4.15
CA TYR A 59 -14.33 -7.53 -4.02
C TYR A 59 -14.27 -8.30 -2.69
N SER A 60 -13.08 -8.63 -2.22
CA SER A 60 -12.86 -9.43 -1.01
C SER A 60 -11.67 -8.89 -0.21
N GLY A 61 -11.35 -9.58 0.87
CA GLY A 61 -10.23 -9.26 1.75
C GLY A 61 -10.67 -8.71 3.11
N SER A 62 -9.71 -8.52 3.99
CA SER A 62 -9.94 -8.05 5.36
C SER A 62 -8.71 -7.34 5.91
N ARG A 63 -8.90 -6.26 6.67
CA ARG A 63 -7.86 -5.57 7.44
C ARG A 63 -7.19 -6.49 8.48
N ALA A 64 -7.93 -7.50 8.95
CA ALA A 64 -7.48 -8.46 9.97
C ALA A 64 -6.99 -9.79 9.38
N SER A 65 -6.61 -9.82 8.08
CA SER A 65 -6.08 -11.03 7.46
C SER A 65 -4.75 -11.43 8.07
N SER A 66 -4.64 -12.70 8.49
CA SER A 66 -3.39 -13.28 9.02
C SER A 66 -2.22 -13.26 8.02
N SER A 67 -2.52 -13.12 6.72
CA SER A 67 -1.48 -12.99 5.68
C SER A 67 -0.58 -11.77 5.84
N TYR A 68 -0.99 -10.78 6.64
CA TYR A 68 -0.25 -9.54 6.85
C TYR A 68 0.35 -9.42 8.25
N THR A 69 0.05 -10.34 9.17
CA THR A 69 0.47 -10.26 10.59
C THR A 69 1.99 -10.14 10.71
N ASP A 70 2.75 -11.05 10.09
CA ASP A 70 4.22 -11.03 10.14
C ASP A 70 4.83 -9.73 9.58
N TYR A 71 4.15 -9.10 8.60
CA TYR A 71 4.57 -7.83 8.04
C TYR A 71 4.27 -6.68 9.01
N PHE A 72 3.13 -6.71 9.70
CA PHE A 72 2.80 -5.70 10.71
C PHE A 72 3.74 -5.79 11.92
N GLU A 73 4.08 -7.00 12.37
CA GLU A 73 5.07 -7.22 13.40
C GLU A 73 6.44 -6.66 12.99
N PHE A 74 6.89 -6.95 11.77
CA PHE A 74 8.12 -6.40 11.22
C PHE A 74 8.12 -4.85 11.22
N LEU A 75 7.02 -4.20 10.82
CA LEU A 75 6.91 -2.73 10.86
C LEU A 75 6.96 -2.22 12.31
N ASN A 76 6.30 -2.90 13.26
CA ASN A 76 6.36 -2.55 14.68
C ASN A 76 7.80 -2.70 15.23
N GLU A 77 8.55 -3.75 14.84
CA GLU A 77 9.98 -3.92 15.19
C GLU A 77 10.84 -2.78 14.66
N LYS A 78 10.45 -2.16 13.53
CA LYS A 78 11.09 -0.96 12.97
C LYS A 78 10.62 0.34 13.60
N GLY A 79 9.73 0.30 14.58
CA GLY A 79 9.22 1.47 15.29
C GLY A 79 8.05 2.16 14.61
N TYR A 80 7.41 1.52 13.62
CA TYR A 80 6.24 2.05 12.92
C TYR A 80 4.96 1.42 13.47
N GLY A 81 4.01 2.24 13.91
CA GLY A 81 2.64 1.78 14.15
C GLY A 81 1.98 1.38 12.83
N VAL A 82 1.00 0.46 12.89
CA VAL A 82 0.24 0.07 11.70
C VAL A 82 -1.24 0.32 11.93
N PHE A 83 -1.87 1.06 11.03
CA PHE A 83 -3.29 1.35 11.01
C PHE A 83 -3.92 0.64 9.81
N SER A 84 -4.28 -0.65 10.01
CA SER A 84 -4.87 -1.49 8.96
C SER A 84 -6.35 -1.18 8.84
N ILE A 85 -6.81 -0.74 7.66
CA ILE A 85 -8.15 -0.20 7.46
C ILE A 85 -9.06 -1.11 6.65
N ASP A 86 -10.36 -1.14 7.00
CA ASP A 86 -11.40 -1.52 6.07
C ASP A 86 -11.52 -0.48 4.97
N TYR A 87 -12.01 -0.86 3.81
CA TYR A 87 -12.48 0.04 2.77
C TYR A 87 -13.65 -0.61 2.02
N ARG A 88 -14.50 0.17 1.41
CA ARG A 88 -15.68 -0.34 0.71
C ARG A 88 -15.29 -1.17 -0.51
N LEU A 89 -15.81 -2.39 -0.55
CA LEU A 89 -15.55 -3.37 -1.59
C LEU A 89 -16.58 -3.23 -2.71
N GLY A 90 -16.44 -2.19 -3.54
CA GLY A 90 -17.45 -1.79 -4.52
C GLY A 90 -17.76 -2.83 -5.59
N LEU A 91 -16.83 -3.75 -5.91
CA LEU A 91 -17.09 -4.85 -6.84
C LEU A 91 -17.96 -5.97 -6.27
N LYS A 92 -18.27 -5.98 -4.96
CA LYS A 92 -19.32 -6.85 -4.41
C LYS A 92 -20.71 -6.60 -5.03
N ALA A 93 -20.92 -5.44 -5.65
CA ALA A 93 -22.12 -5.19 -6.44
C ALA A 93 -22.32 -6.18 -7.61
N LEU A 94 -21.28 -6.94 -7.99
CA LEU A 94 -21.37 -8.00 -8.99
C LEU A 94 -22.20 -9.21 -8.49
N ASP A 95 -22.23 -9.49 -7.18
CA ASP A 95 -22.92 -10.65 -6.61
C ASP A 95 -24.44 -10.63 -6.86
N GLY A 96 -25.04 -9.44 -7.02
CA GLY A 96 -26.47 -9.28 -7.28
C GLY A 96 -26.85 -9.24 -8.76
N MET A 97 -25.87 -9.49 -9.69
CA MET A 97 -26.13 -9.41 -11.13
C MET A 97 -26.49 -10.77 -11.71
N SER A 98 -27.64 -10.87 -12.39
CA SER A 98 -28.07 -12.08 -13.09
C SER A 98 -27.32 -12.32 -14.41
N GLU A 99 -26.72 -11.30 -14.99
CA GLU A 99 -25.98 -11.34 -16.24
C GLU A 99 -24.60 -10.70 -16.12
N LYS A 100 -23.64 -11.16 -16.92
CA LYS A 100 -22.32 -10.53 -16.99
C LYS A 100 -22.45 -9.07 -17.43
N PRO A 101 -21.89 -8.11 -16.68
CA PRO A 101 -21.99 -6.70 -17.04
C PRO A 101 -21.24 -6.41 -18.36
N SER A 102 -21.77 -5.48 -19.15
CA SER A 102 -21.05 -4.96 -20.32
C SER A 102 -19.71 -4.35 -19.90
N LEU A 103 -18.78 -4.25 -20.85
CA LEU A 103 -17.45 -3.65 -20.60
C LEU A 103 -17.58 -2.23 -20.00
N GLY A 104 -18.50 -1.40 -20.52
CA GLY A 104 -18.72 -0.05 -19.99
C GLY A 104 -19.22 -0.06 -18.53
N ARG A 105 -20.13 -0.97 -18.20
CA ARG A 105 -20.63 -1.14 -16.83
C ARG A 105 -19.53 -1.64 -15.89
N MET A 106 -18.68 -2.58 -16.35
CA MET A 106 -17.55 -3.08 -15.57
C MET A 106 -16.55 -1.96 -15.28
N VAL A 107 -16.21 -1.14 -16.27
CA VAL A 107 -15.34 0.04 -16.10
C VAL A 107 -15.96 1.02 -15.09
N GLY A 108 -17.26 1.25 -15.16
CA GLY A 108 -17.98 2.11 -14.20
C GLY A 108 -17.90 1.58 -12.77
N LEU A 109 -18.13 0.30 -12.57
CA LEU A 109 -18.02 -0.37 -11.26
C LEU A 109 -16.61 -0.32 -10.71
N LEU A 110 -15.61 -0.61 -11.54
CA LEU A 110 -14.20 -0.52 -11.13
C LEU A 110 -13.81 0.92 -10.76
N THR A 111 -14.23 1.91 -11.56
CA THR A 111 -13.98 3.33 -11.28
C THR A 111 -14.59 3.73 -9.95
N GLY A 112 -15.87 3.40 -9.73
CA GLY A 112 -16.55 3.67 -8.47
C GLY A 112 -15.88 2.98 -7.27
N SER A 113 -15.41 1.74 -7.46
CA SER A 113 -14.71 0.99 -6.41
C SER A 113 -13.38 1.63 -6.02
N VAL A 114 -12.58 2.06 -7.00
CA VAL A 114 -11.32 2.79 -6.73
C VAL A 114 -11.61 4.13 -6.07
N ASP A 115 -12.63 4.87 -6.53
CA ASP A 115 -12.99 6.16 -5.96
C ASP A 115 -13.47 6.04 -4.52
N MET A 116 -14.28 5.01 -4.20
CA MET A 116 -14.68 4.70 -2.82
C MET A 116 -13.47 4.35 -1.95
N ALA A 117 -12.61 3.43 -2.39
CA ALA A 117 -11.44 3.01 -1.62
C ALA A 117 -10.45 4.16 -1.36
N VAL A 118 -10.24 5.05 -2.33
CA VAL A 118 -9.40 6.26 -2.16
C VAL A 118 -10.04 7.25 -1.19
N THR A 119 -11.37 7.42 -1.24
CA THR A 119 -12.08 8.27 -0.28
C THR A 119 -11.97 7.70 1.14
N ASP A 120 -12.15 6.38 1.29
CA ASP A 120 -12.05 5.70 2.57
C ASP A 120 -10.62 5.78 3.14
N LEU A 121 -9.58 5.74 2.28
CA LEU A 121 -8.18 6.00 2.67
C LEU A 121 -8.02 7.41 3.26
N TYR A 122 -8.56 8.42 2.59
CA TYR A 122 -8.46 9.80 3.09
C TYR A 122 -9.23 10.00 4.40
N GLU A 123 -10.40 9.38 4.56
CA GLU A 123 -11.18 9.44 5.80
C GLU A 123 -10.47 8.73 6.96
N ALA A 124 -9.87 7.56 6.70
CA ALA A 124 -9.07 6.85 7.68
C ALA A 124 -7.84 7.66 8.09
N THR A 125 -7.18 8.31 7.13
CA THR A 125 -6.06 9.21 7.41
C THR A 125 -6.50 10.43 8.23
N ALA A 126 -7.63 11.06 7.90
CA ALA A 126 -8.18 12.19 8.66
C ALA A 126 -8.55 11.78 10.09
N PHE A 127 -9.12 10.58 10.27
CA PHE A 127 -9.39 10.01 11.58
C PHE A 127 -8.09 9.82 12.37
N LEU A 128 -7.07 9.22 11.75
CA LEU A 128 -5.77 8.99 12.40
C LEU A 128 -5.12 10.32 12.81
N LEU A 129 -5.11 11.33 11.94
CA LEU A 129 -4.61 12.67 12.24
C LEU A 129 -5.34 13.30 13.44
N LYS A 130 -6.66 13.19 13.48
CA LYS A 130 -7.48 13.73 14.57
C LYS A 130 -7.17 13.08 15.93
N HIS A 131 -6.78 11.82 15.93
CA HIS A 131 -6.51 11.02 17.14
C HIS A 131 -5.01 10.74 17.34
N ALA A 132 -4.12 11.44 16.61
CA ALA A 132 -2.69 11.17 16.60
C ALA A 132 -2.07 11.23 18.01
N ASP A 133 -2.37 12.27 18.78
CA ASP A 133 -1.88 12.45 20.16
C ASP A 133 -2.36 11.30 21.07
N GLU A 134 -3.65 10.94 21.01
CA GLU A 134 -4.23 9.84 21.81
C GLU A 134 -3.56 8.49 21.48
N LEU A 135 -3.23 8.29 20.21
CA LEU A 135 -2.67 7.04 19.69
C LEU A 135 -1.13 7.00 19.76
N GLY A 136 -0.48 8.10 20.15
CA GLY A 136 0.97 8.21 20.16
C GLY A 136 1.58 8.20 18.74
N VAL A 137 0.85 8.72 17.74
CA VAL A 137 1.24 8.77 16.34
C VAL A 137 1.82 10.13 15.99
N ASP A 138 2.90 10.15 15.22
CA ASP A 138 3.45 11.35 14.62
C ASP A 138 2.63 11.74 13.38
N ALA A 139 1.88 12.83 13.47
CA ALA A 139 1.02 13.32 12.41
C ALA A 139 1.78 13.72 11.12
N ASP A 140 3.05 14.08 11.25
CA ASP A 140 3.91 14.47 10.12
C ASP A 140 4.59 13.26 9.46
N ARG A 141 4.54 12.07 10.09
CA ARG A 141 5.16 10.84 9.60
C ARG A 141 4.15 9.73 9.36
N ILE A 142 3.09 10.04 8.59
CA ILE A 142 2.10 9.05 8.14
C ILE A 142 2.49 8.55 6.75
N LEU A 143 2.71 7.25 6.65
CA LEU A 143 2.92 6.54 5.38
C LEU A 143 1.64 5.83 4.94
N VAL A 144 1.55 5.54 3.65
CA VAL A 144 0.53 4.64 3.12
C VAL A 144 1.16 3.40 2.49
N CYS A 145 0.56 2.26 2.74
CA CYS A 145 1.01 0.98 2.21
C CYS A 145 -0.19 0.18 1.70
N GLY A 146 0.00 -0.55 0.61
CA GLY A 146 -1.08 -1.39 0.10
C GLY A 146 -0.62 -2.57 -0.72
N SER A 147 -1.50 -3.58 -0.77
CA SER A 147 -1.37 -4.81 -1.55
C SER A 147 -2.38 -4.82 -2.69
N SER A 148 -1.99 -5.10 -3.94
CA SER A 148 -2.91 -5.29 -5.08
C SER A 148 -3.94 -4.14 -5.20
N ALA A 149 -5.23 -4.38 -5.00
CA ALA A 149 -6.29 -3.36 -4.97
C ALA A 149 -5.98 -2.25 -3.95
N GLY A 150 -5.47 -2.59 -2.77
CA GLY A 150 -4.99 -1.60 -1.79
C GLY A 150 -3.81 -0.79 -2.33
N ALA A 151 -2.87 -1.41 -3.05
CA ALA A 151 -1.75 -0.73 -3.68
C ALA A 151 -2.19 0.21 -4.82
N ILE A 152 -3.23 -0.17 -5.59
CA ILE A 152 -3.88 0.73 -6.55
C ILE A 152 -4.46 1.93 -5.82
N SER A 153 -5.12 1.71 -4.68
CA SER A 153 -5.75 2.78 -3.89
C SER A 153 -4.73 3.76 -3.33
N VAL A 154 -3.64 3.28 -2.72
CA VAL A 154 -2.62 4.16 -2.13
C VAL A 154 -1.85 4.96 -3.18
N LEU A 155 -1.47 4.35 -4.32
CA LEU A 155 -0.83 5.08 -5.42
C LEU A 155 -1.76 6.10 -6.07
N THR A 156 -3.04 5.72 -6.29
CA THR A 156 -4.06 6.62 -6.85
C THR A 156 -4.40 7.74 -5.87
N GLY A 157 -4.47 7.44 -4.58
CA GLY A 157 -4.69 8.39 -3.50
C GLY A 157 -3.55 9.42 -3.39
N GLN A 158 -2.30 8.96 -3.31
CA GLN A 158 -1.15 9.88 -3.27
C GLN A 158 -1.11 10.79 -4.51
N TRP A 159 -1.29 10.23 -5.71
CA TRP A 159 -1.40 11.04 -6.94
C TRP A 159 -2.58 12.01 -6.92
N GLY A 160 -3.67 11.64 -6.24
CA GLY A 160 -4.87 12.45 -6.06
C GLY A 160 -4.66 13.69 -5.19
N LEU A 161 -3.72 13.67 -4.23
CA LEU A 161 -3.43 14.82 -3.35
C LEU A 161 -3.03 16.05 -4.18
N ALA A 162 -2.08 15.91 -5.10
CA ALA A 162 -1.67 16.99 -6.00
C ALA A 162 -2.81 17.49 -6.93
N ARG A 163 -3.92 16.76 -7.01
CA ARG A 163 -5.12 17.05 -7.81
C ARG A 163 -6.31 17.48 -6.95
N ARG A 164 -6.05 17.77 -5.67
CA ARG A 164 -7.03 18.25 -4.68
C ARG A 164 -8.18 17.28 -4.43
N ARG A 165 -8.00 15.96 -4.67
CA ARG A 165 -9.05 14.94 -4.43
C ARG A 165 -9.38 14.76 -2.94
N ALA A 166 -8.46 15.12 -2.06
CA ALA A 166 -8.63 15.05 -0.61
C ALA A 166 -9.18 16.36 -0.01
N GLU A 167 -9.51 17.37 -0.85
CA GLU A 167 -9.99 18.65 -0.38
C GLU A 167 -11.30 18.49 0.41
N GLY A 168 -11.37 19.12 1.58
CA GLY A 168 -12.49 18.96 2.53
C GLY A 168 -12.44 17.68 3.39
N ILE A 169 -11.49 16.78 3.15
CA ILE A 169 -11.28 15.56 3.97
C ILE A 169 -9.98 15.67 4.75
N LEU A 170 -8.87 15.96 4.07
CA LEU A 170 -7.56 16.13 4.70
C LEU A 170 -7.21 17.62 4.85
N PRO A 171 -6.34 17.97 5.80
CA PRO A 171 -5.85 19.33 5.97
C PRO A 171 -5.22 19.88 4.68
N THR A 172 -5.36 21.19 4.47
CA THR A 172 -4.70 21.84 3.32
C THR A 172 -3.18 21.70 3.44
N GLY A 173 -2.55 21.25 2.37
CA GLY A 173 -1.09 21.02 2.33
C GLY A 173 -0.64 19.70 2.94
N PHE A 174 -1.57 18.84 3.39
CA PHE A 174 -1.21 17.49 3.85
C PHE A 174 -0.56 16.68 2.73
N ASP A 175 0.48 15.94 3.08
CA ASP A 175 1.06 14.90 2.24
C ASP A 175 1.49 13.71 3.10
N TYR A 176 1.63 12.54 2.46
CA TYR A 176 2.16 11.36 3.12
C TYR A 176 3.69 11.44 3.21
N ALA A 177 4.27 10.88 4.27
CA ALA A 177 5.71 10.77 4.44
C ALA A 177 6.35 9.72 3.51
N GLY A 178 5.55 8.82 2.95
CA GLY A 178 6.00 7.81 1.99
C GLY A 178 4.88 6.90 1.52
N VAL A 179 5.13 6.21 0.41
CA VAL A 179 4.22 5.21 -0.16
C VAL A 179 4.95 3.89 -0.34
N ILE A 180 4.33 2.77 0.06
CA ILE A 180 4.81 1.41 -0.22
C ILE A 180 3.73 0.66 -0.99
N SER A 181 4.05 0.18 -2.19
CA SER A 181 3.10 -0.44 -3.12
C SER A 181 3.54 -1.84 -3.51
N PHE A 182 2.76 -2.84 -3.14
CA PHE A 182 2.96 -4.24 -3.54
C PHE A 182 2.00 -4.59 -4.68
N ALA A 183 2.53 -4.73 -5.90
CA ALA A 183 1.81 -5.00 -7.15
C ALA A 183 0.67 -3.98 -7.41
N GLY A 184 0.98 -2.68 -7.35
CA GLY A 184 0.03 -1.59 -7.56
C GLY A 184 0.23 -0.84 -8.87
N ALA A 185 -0.74 0.01 -9.20
CA ALA A 185 -0.72 0.94 -10.33
C ALA A 185 -1.57 2.16 -10.02
N ILE A 186 -1.30 3.30 -10.62
CA ILE A 186 -2.26 4.41 -10.62
C ILE A 186 -3.40 4.06 -11.59
N TYR A 187 -4.64 4.07 -11.09
CA TYR A 187 -5.84 4.01 -11.92
C TYR A 187 -6.42 5.39 -12.14
N THR A 188 -6.80 5.70 -13.37
CA THR A 188 -7.41 6.99 -13.68
C THR A 188 -8.32 6.93 -14.91
N VAL A 189 -9.37 7.77 -14.89
CA VAL A 189 -10.27 8.03 -16.02
C VAL A 189 -10.02 9.40 -16.64
N GLN A 190 -9.01 10.13 -16.17
CA GLN A 190 -8.68 11.50 -16.60
C GLN A 190 -7.48 11.55 -17.56
N GLY A 191 -6.97 10.40 -17.99
CA GLY A 191 -5.78 10.27 -18.83
C GLY A 191 -4.50 10.02 -18.03
N ALA A 192 -3.43 9.76 -18.75
CA ALA A 192 -2.16 9.34 -18.18
C ALA A 192 -1.57 10.35 -17.18
N PRO A 193 -0.98 9.89 -16.07
CA PRO A 193 -0.23 10.75 -15.15
C PRO A 193 1.12 11.16 -15.76
N ARG A 194 1.08 12.06 -16.75
CA ARG A 194 2.26 12.46 -17.56
C ARG A 194 3.33 13.17 -16.75
N HIS A 195 2.91 13.91 -15.72
CA HIS A 195 3.76 14.66 -14.81
C HIS A 195 3.62 14.08 -13.39
N TYR A 196 3.85 12.74 -13.25
CA TYR A 196 3.87 12.12 -11.94
C TYR A 196 5.15 12.51 -11.21
N ALA A 197 5.00 13.38 -10.23
CA ALA A 197 6.05 13.90 -9.36
C ALA A 197 5.53 13.89 -7.92
N PRO A 198 5.52 12.72 -7.26
CA PRO A 198 5.14 12.65 -5.85
C PRO A 198 6.11 13.48 -5.01
N SER A 199 5.57 14.18 -4.03
CA SER A 199 6.32 14.98 -3.05
C SER A 199 7.05 14.10 -2.03
N CYS A 200 6.52 12.89 -1.77
CA CYS A 200 7.11 11.91 -0.88
C CYS A 200 7.82 10.78 -1.66
N PRO A 201 8.73 10.03 -1.02
CA PRO A 201 9.36 8.87 -1.63
C PRO A 201 8.35 7.74 -1.86
N VAL A 202 8.54 6.99 -2.94
CA VAL A 202 7.66 5.88 -3.34
C VAL A 202 8.46 4.59 -3.49
N MET A 203 8.11 3.57 -2.70
CA MET A 203 8.61 2.22 -2.86
C MET A 203 7.61 1.35 -3.61
N MET A 204 8.09 0.62 -4.62
CA MET A 204 7.25 -0.22 -5.46
C MET A 204 7.86 -1.62 -5.62
N PHE A 205 7.03 -2.63 -5.47
CA PHE A 205 7.35 -4.04 -5.78
C PHE A 205 6.39 -4.51 -6.87
N HIS A 206 6.90 -5.04 -7.98
CA HIS A 206 6.00 -5.49 -9.05
C HIS A 206 6.62 -6.58 -9.92
N GLY A 207 5.81 -7.56 -10.30
CA GLY A 207 6.18 -8.62 -11.21
C GLY A 207 5.94 -8.23 -12.67
N SER A 208 6.91 -8.46 -13.55
CA SER A 208 6.78 -8.05 -14.96
C SER A 208 5.78 -8.91 -15.75
N ALA A 209 5.41 -10.09 -15.24
CA ALA A 209 4.39 -11.00 -15.77
C ALA A 209 3.03 -10.92 -15.02
N ASP A 210 2.82 -9.87 -14.24
CA ASP A 210 1.55 -9.65 -13.52
C ASP A 210 0.41 -9.38 -14.51
N SER A 211 -0.57 -10.29 -14.57
CA SER A 211 -1.78 -10.18 -15.39
C SER A 211 -2.97 -9.58 -14.65
N ASN A 212 -2.90 -9.44 -13.32
CA ASN A 212 -3.98 -8.90 -12.49
C ASN A 212 -3.88 -7.38 -12.34
N VAL A 213 -2.66 -6.88 -12.10
CA VAL A 213 -2.41 -5.44 -12.04
C VAL A 213 -1.31 -5.07 -13.04
N PRO A 214 -1.57 -4.14 -13.97
CA PRO A 214 -0.64 -3.86 -15.05
C PRO A 214 0.71 -3.30 -14.55
N TYR A 215 1.77 -4.04 -14.81
CA TYR A 215 3.17 -3.65 -14.60
C TYR A 215 3.58 -2.42 -15.43
N ARG A 216 3.01 -2.31 -16.63
CA ARG A 216 3.25 -1.22 -17.59
C ARG A 216 2.05 -0.27 -17.62
N LYS A 217 1.89 0.43 -18.73
CA LYS A 217 0.67 1.15 -19.07
C LYS A 217 -0.31 0.18 -19.74
N LEU A 218 -1.54 0.14 -19.22
CA LEU A 218 -2.68 -0.49 -19.87
C LEU A 218 -3.83 0.53 -19.91
N ALA A 219 -4.15 1.08 -21.09
CA ALA A 219 -5.13 2.16 -21.17
C ALA A 219 -5.90 2.15 -22.48
N LEU A 220 -7.18 2.52 -22.40
CA LEU A 220 -8.07 2.80 -23.52
C LEU A 220 -8.58 4.24 -23.43
N GLY A 221 -8.18 5.09 -24.35
CA GLY A 221 -8.49 6.53 -24.28
C GLY A 221 -7.90 7.17 -23.02
N LYS A 222 -8.77 7.75 -22.18
CA LYS A 222 -8.39 8.40 -20.93
C LYS A 222 -8.40 7.46 -19.72
N ILE A 223 -8.97 6.25 -19.85
CA ILE A 223 -9.14 5.28 -18.79
C ILE A 223 -7.95 4.33 -18.81
N GLY A 224 -7.32 4.07 -17.65
CA GLY A 224 -6.24 3.10 -17.63
C GLY A 224 -5.52 2.97 -16.30
N PHE A 225 -4.69 1.93 -16.30
CA PHE A 225 -3.71 1.64 -15.25
C PHE A 225 -2.31 2.04 -15.70
N TYR A 226 -1.54 2.55 -14.77
CA TYR A 226 -0.17 2.98 -14.98
C TYR A 226 0.72 2.41 -13.88
N GLY A 227 1.37 1.28 -14.19
CA GLY A 227 2.23 0.55 -13.26
C GLY A 227 3.65 1.13 -13.15
N PRO A 228 4.49 0.50 -12.29
CA PRO A 228 5.82 1.02 -11.94
C PRO A 228 6.72 1.32 -13.13
N GLN A 229 6.73 0.48 -14.18
CA GLN A 229 7.54 0.74 -15.37
C GLN A 229 7.15 2.05 -16.09
N TYR A 230 5.89 2.45 -16.03
CA TYR A 230 5.45 3.73 -16.55
C TYR A 230 5.78 4.87 -15.59
N LEU A 231 5.52 4.67 -14.28
CA LEU A 231 5.66 5.71 -13.25
C LEU A 231 7.12 6.12 -13.06
N THR A 232 8.05 5.17 -12.95
CA THR A 232 9.49 5.45 -12.78
C THR A 232 10.07 6.25 -13.93
N LYS A 233 9.64 6.02 -15.18
CA LYS A 233 10.01 6.85 -16.33
C LYS A 233 9.55 8.31 -16.20
N ARG A 234 8.51 8.59 -15.41
CA ARG A 234 8.05 9.96 -15.14
C ARG A 234 8.81 10.54 -13.96
N MET A 235 9.00 9.75 -12.90
CA MET A 235 9.78 10.15 -11.72
C MET A 235 11.23 10.48 -12.09
N ASN A 236 11.84 9.74 -13.02
CA ASN A 236 13.19 10.07 -13.54
C ASN A 236 13.26 11.46 -14.20
N ARG A 237 12.18 11.92 -14.82
CA ARG A 237 12.13 13.25 -15.46
C ARG A 237 11.84 14.38 -14.48
N THR A 238 11.30 14.07 -13.33
CA THR A 238 10.91 15.02 -12.28
C THR A 238 11.80 14.95 -11.05
N GLU A 239 12.84 14.10 -11.08
CA GLU A 239 13.77 13.86 -9.98
C GLU A 239 13.09 13.44 -8.67
N ALA A 240 11.88 12.86 -8.77
CA ALA A 240 11.15 12.36 -7.60
C ALA A 240 11.82 11.09 -7.07
N PRO A 241 12.03 10.98 -5.75
CA PRO A 241 12.70 9.83 -5.15
C PRO A 241 11.85 8.56 -5.21
N TYR A 242 12.47 7.44 -5.57
CA TYR A 242 11.80 6.14 -5.55
C TYR A 242 12.77 4.98 -5.30
N TYR A 243 12.22 3.85 -4.81
CA TYR A 243 12.87 2.56 -4.77
C TYR A 243 11.96 1.53 -5.43
N TRP A 244 12.33 1.02 -6.58
CA TRP A 244 11.56 0.03 -7.33
C TRP A 244 12.28 -1.31 -7.39
N CYS A 245 11.69 -2.35 -6.74
CA CYS A 245 12.08 -3.75 -6.88
C CYS A 245 11.31 -4.34 -8.08
N ASP A 246 12.01 -4.51 -9.18
CA ASP A 246 11.50 -5.00 -10.46
C ASP A 246 11.70 -6.51 -10.58
N PHE A 247 10.65 -7.28 -10.29
CA PHE A 247 10.69 -8.74 -10.35
C PHE A 247 10.43 -9.23 -11.78
N GLN A 248 11.50 -9.59 -12.46
CA GLN A 248 11.43 -10.07 -13.84
C GLN A 248 10.73 -11.44 -13.88
N ASP A 249 9.79 -11.59 -14.83
CA ASP A 249 9.00 -12.80 -15.06
C ASP A 249 8.06 -13.24 -13.91
N ALA A 250 8.04 -12.51 -12.79
CA ALA A 250 7.16 -12.81 -11.66
C ALA A 250 5.72 -12.37 -11.93
N ASP A 251 4.79 -13.14 -11.38
CA ASP A 251 3.34 -12.94 -11.46
C ASP A 251 2.81 -12.05 -10.32
N HIS A 252 1.48 -12.06 -10.11
CA HIS A 252 0.79 -11.26 -9.08
C HIS A 252 1.11 -11.67 -7.62
N LYS A 253 1.86 -12.77 -7.38
CA LYS A 253 2.31 -13.14 -6.02
C LYS A 253 3.14 -12.05 -5.35
N ILE A 254 3.74 -11.15 -6.14
CA ILE A 254 4.45 -9.97 -5.65
C ILE A 254 3.53 -9.01 -4.87
N ALA A 255 2.22 -9.18 -4.92
CA ALA A 255 1.30 -8.45 -4.06
C ALA A 255 1.47 -8.74 -2.55
N VAL A 256 2.06 -9.90 -2.19
CA VAL A 256 2.22 -10.32 -0.79
C VAL A 256 3.65 -10.79 -0.48
N SER A 257 4.27 -11.60 -1.35
CA SER A 257 5.53 -12.27 -1.04
C SER A 257 6.66 -11.35 -0.58
N PRO A 258 6.86 -10.12 -1.12
CA PRO A 258 7.94 -9.25 -0.68
C PRO A 258 7.78 -8.72 0.75
N MET A 259 6.58 -8.74 1.32
CA MET A 259 6.36 -8.36 2.72
C MET A 259 7.20 -9.20 3.68
N ASN A 260 7.50 -10.45 3.28
CA ASN A 260 8.33 -11.36 4.05
C ASN A 260 9.73 -11.53 3.45
N SER A 261 9.86 -11.62 2.13
CA SER A 261 11.13 -11.93 1.46
C SER A 261 12.05 -10.72 1.23
N ASN A 262 11.52 -9.49 1.31
CA ASN A 262 12.25 -8.26 1.01
C ASN A 262 12.25 -7.26 2.18
N ARG A 263 12.29 -7.78 3.41
CA ARG A 263 12.31 -6.95 4.62
C ARG A 263 13.53 -6.03 4.70
N GLU A 264 14.66 -6.44 4.15
CA GLU A 264 15.88 -5.62 4.10
C GLU A 264 15.69 -4.40 3.21
N GLN A 265 15.11 -4.55 2.01
CA GLN A 265 14.81 -3.44 1.12
C GLN A 265 13.78 -2.49 1.73
N ILE A 266 12.75 -3.04 2.39
CA ILE A 266 11.74 -2.22 3.10
C ILE A 266 12.40 -1.44 4.24
N ALA A 267 13.22 -2.09 5.08
CA ALA A 267 13.96 -1.43 6.15
C ALA A 267 14.89 -0.32 5.61
N TYR A 268 15.60 -0.60 4.51
CA TYR A 268 16.46 0.39 3.84
C TYR A 268 15.64 1.61 3.38
N PHE A 269 14.47 1.38 2.79
CA PHE A 269 13.58 2.46 2.36
C PHE A 269 13.09 3.30 3.54
N LEU A 270 12.60 2.66 4.60
CA LEU A 270 12.13 3.35 5.80
C LEU A 270 13.25 4.19 6.41
N GLU A 271 14.43 3.61 6.62
CA GLU A 271 15.56 4.32 7.24
C GLU A 271 16.10 5.46 6.36
N ASN A 272 16.36 5.19 5.08
CA ASN A 272 17.12 6.14 4.27
C ASN A 272 16.22 7.18 3.59
N TYR A 273 15.05 6.77 3.08
CA TYR A 273 14.16 7.70 2.36
C TYR A 273 13.21 8.43 3.30
N VAL A 274 12.61 7.70 4.28
CA VAL A 274 11.61 8.29 5.16
C VAL A 274 12.27 9.02 6.33
N GLU A 275 13.18 8.36 7.06
CA GLU A 275 13.79 8.97 8.25
C GLU A 275 14.91 9.97 7.89
N LYS A 276 15.81 9.60 6.96
CA LYS A 276 16.96 10.44 6.58
C LYS A 276 16.68 11.39 5.41
N GLY A 277 15.53 11.27 4.74
CA GLY A 277 15.15 12.15 3.63
C GLY A 277 16.03 12.00 2.37
N ALA A 278 16.62 10.82 2.13
CA ALA A 278 17.45 10.58 0.95
C ALA A 278 16.63 10.70 -0.34
N ARG A 279 17.14 11.44 -1.30
CA ARG A 279 16.53 11.66 -2.61
C ARG A 279 17.22 10.81 -3.68
N LEU A 280 17.03 9.49 -3.59
CA LEU A 280 17.63 8.52 -4.50
C LEU A 280 16.58 7.96 -5.47
N GLN A 281 17.03 7.56 -6.66
CA GLN A 281 16.23 6.83 -7.65
C GLN A 281 16.88 5.47 -7.87
N ILE A 282 16.34 4.42 -7.24
CA ILE A 282 16.88 3.07 -7.30
C ILE A 282 15.91 2.17 -8.04
N THR A 283 16.40 1.42 -9.01
CA THR A 283 15.72 0.26 -9.61
C THR A 283 16.57 -0.97 -9.38
N GLU A 284 16.04 -1.91 -8.63
CA GLU A 284 16.66 -3.22 -8.37
C GLU A 284 15.97 -4.28 -9.23
N ASN A 285 16.71 -4.83 -10.21
CA ASN A 285 16.20 -5.88 -11.08
C ASN A 285 16.43 -7.23 -10.42
N ILE A 286 15.34 -7.92 -10.10
CA ILE A 286 15.34 -9.22 -9.44
C ILE A 286 14.83 -10.27 -10.41
N ARG A 287 15.62 -11.30 -10.68
CA ARG A 287 15.23 -12.41 -11.55
C ARG A 287 15.50 -13.75 -10.87
N ASN A 288 14.47 -14.54 -10.73
CA ASN A 288 14.61 -15.93 -10.33
C ASN A 288 14.92 -16.77 -11.60
N LEU A 289 16.12 -17.34 -11.67
CA LEU A 289 16.56 -18.12 -12.83
C LEU A 289 15.85 -19.48 -12.94
N ASP A 290 15.25 -19.98 -11.86
CA ASP A 290 14.44 -21.20 -11.87
C ASP A 290 13.02 -20.95 -12.39
N GLN A 291 12.61 -19.69 -12.52
CA GLN A 291 11.32 -19.32 -13.07
C GLN A 291 11.42 -19.18 -14.59
N PRO A 292 10.52 -19.83 -15.38
CA PRO A 292 10.52 -19.68 -16.83
C PRO A 292 10.25 -18.22 -17.22
N ALA A 293 10.98 -17.76 -18.25
CA ALA A 293 10.77 -16.43 -18.79
C ALA A 293 9.35 -16.28 -19.36
N HIS A 294 8.67 -15.19 -18.97
CA HIS A 294 7.35 -14.87 -19.50
C HIS A 294 7.47 -14.45 -20.98
N LYS A 295 6.76 -15.18 -21.86
CA LYS A 295 6.71 -14.89 -23.30
C LYS A 295 5.51 -14.01 -23.62
N GLY A 296 5.77 -12.80 -24.08
CA GLY A 296 4.74 -11.88 -24.57
C GLY A 296 4.52 -10.64 -23.70
N LYS A 297 3.62 -9.76 -24.18
CA LYS A 297 3.17 -8.58 -23.46
C LYS A 297 1.76 -8.83 -22.96
N ILE A 298 1.52 -8.61 -21.67
CA ILE A 298 0.18 -8.67 -21.11
C ILE A 298 -0.64 -7.51 -21.66
N GLY A 299 -1.72 -7.84 -22.34
CA GLY A 299 -2.64 -6.91 -22.97
C GLY A 299 -3.97 -6.80 -22.25
N ILE A 300 -4.90 -6.02 -22.83
CA ILE A 300 -6.24 -5.81 -22.25
C ILE A 300 -7.00 -7.13 -22.09
N MET A 301 -6.89 -8.05 -23.05
CA MET A 301 -7.59 -9.34 -22.98
C MET A 301 -7.04 -10.25 -21.87
N ASP A 302 -5.73 -10.21 -21.62
CA ASP A 302 -5.12 -10.97 -20.53
C ASP A 302 -5.59 -10.41 -19.18
N TYR A 303 -5.61 -9.10 -19.04
CA TYR A 303 -6.14 -8.41 -17.86
C TYR A 303 -7.63 -8.76 -17.61
N VAL A 304 -8.47 -8.71 -18.66
CA VAL A 304 -9.90 -9.05 -18.55
C VAL A 304 -10.07 -10.51 -18.15
N ARG A 305 -9.31 -11.42 -18.76
CA ARG A 305 -9.37 -12.85 -18.43
C ARG A 305 -8.94 -13.13 -17.00
N SER A 306 -7.83 -12.53 -16.53
CA SER A 306 -7.32 -12.72 -15.17
C SER A 306 -8.27 -12.20 -14.09
N ASN A 307 -8.95 -11.07 -14.33
CA ASN A 307 -9.75 -10.42 -13.31
C ASN A 307 -11.25 -10.71 -13.40
N PHE A 308 -11.76 -11.11 -14.59
CA PHE A 308 -13.20 -11.24 -14.85
C PHE A 308 -13.55 -12.46 -15.71
N GLY A 309 -12.58 -13.32 -16.04
CA GLY A 309 -12.78 -14.62 -16.71
C GLY A 309 -13.51 -15.60 -15.79
N GLU A 310 -14.04 -16.70 -16.37
CA GLU A 310 -14.53 -17.84 -15.59
C GLU A 310 -13.34 -18.50 -14.88
N GLN A 311 -13.45 -18.63 -13.55
CA GLN A 311 -12.57 -19.48 -12.76
C GLN A 311 -13.03 -20.92 -12.82
#